data_88a9e6fc80185c4094f995203eb57c93
#
_entry.id   88a9e6fc80185c4094f995203eb57c93
#
_cell.length_a   1.000
_cell.length_b   1.000
_cell.length_c   1.000
_cell.angle_alpha   90.00
_cell.angle_beta   90.00
_cell.angle_gamma   90.00
#
_symmetry.space_group_name_H-M   'P 1'
#
loop_
_entity.id
_entity.type
_entity.pdbx_description
1 polymer ?
#
loop_
_entity_poly.entity_id
_entity_poly.type
_entity_poly.pdbx_seq_one_letter_code
_entity_poly.pdbx_strand_id
1 'polypeptide(L)'
;MISLADITTVVSRVLPHYDVRQAYLFGSFARGDQTPDSDIDLRLACGDSMTFGTLYELSLELEEKLGRKVDIVTNPPEHMRQAFRKSIEQDEVCIYEAS
;
A
#
# COMPACT_ATOMS: atom_id res chain seq x y z
N MET A 1 -15.81 -4.89 -9.76
CA MET A 1 -14.39 -5.16 -9.43
C MET A 1 -13.70 -3.86 -9.03
N ILE A 2 -12.87 -3.91 -8.01
CA ILE A 2 -12.15 -2.72 -7.57
C ILE A 2 -11.06 -2.34 -8.59
N SER A 3 -10.90 -1.04 -8.83
CA SER A 3 -9.93 -0.52 -9.79
C SER A 3 -8.80 0.22 -9.08
N LEU A 4 -7.74 0.54 -9.82
CA LEU A 4 -6.65 1.38 -9.32
C LEU A 4 -7.19 2.73 -8.84
N ALA A 5 -8.16 3.31 -9.56
CA ALA A 5 -8.78 4.57 -9.18
C ALA A 5 -9.51 4.46 -7.84
N ASP A 6 -10.19 3.33 -7.59
CA ASP A 6 -10.88 3.08 -6.33
C ASP A 6 -9.88 3.00 -5.17
N ILE A 7 -8.77 2.29 -5.38
CA ILE A 7 -7.72 2.15 -4.38
C ILE A 7 -7.13 3.53 -4.06
N THR A 8 -6.79 4.30 -5.07
CA THR A 8 -6.21 5.63 -4.91
C THR A 8 -7.15 6.56 -4.16
N THR A 9 -8.45 6.52 -4.48
CA THR A 9 -9.45 7.35 -3.80
C THR A 9 -9.53 7.02 -2.31
N VAL A 10 -9.62 5.73 -1.95
CA VAL A 10 -9.70 5.32 -0.54
C VAL A 10 -8.42 5.68 0.20
N VAL A 11 -7.26 5.40 -0.39
CA VAL A 11 -5.96 5.71 0.20
C VAL A 11 -5.85 7.22 0.47
N SER A 12 -6.25 8.05 -0.48
CA SER A 12 -6.19 9.51 -0.34
C SER A 12 -7.07 10.05 0.77
N ARG A 13 -8.12 9.32 1.13
CA ARG A 13 -9.03 9.72 2.22
C ARG A 13 -8.60 9.21 3.58
N VAL A 14 -7.97 8.03 3.62
CA VAL A 14 -7.61 7.36 4.87
C VAL A 14 -6.24 7.78 5.38
N LEU A 15 -5.22 7.80 4.52
CA LEU A 15 -3.85 8.02 4.95
C LEU A 15 -3.57 9.38 5.60
N PRO A 16 -4.28 10.48 5.27
CA PRO A 16 -4.07 11.74 5.99
C PRO A 16 -4.33 11.68 7.49
N HIS A 17 -5.06 10.67 7.96
CA HIS A 17 -5.33 10.46 9.39
C HIS A 17 -4.20 9.70 10.10
N TYR A 18 -3.17 9.29 9.37
CA TYR A 18 -2.06 8.51 9.89
C TYR A 18 -0.74 9.19 9.51
N ASP A 19 0.34 8.82 10.19
CA ASP A 19 1.66 9.38 9.90
C ASP A 19 2.32 8.61 8.75
N VAL A 20 1.76 8.79 7.55
CA VAL A 20 2.24 8.19 6.31
C VAL A 20 2.68 9.30 5.37
N ARG A 21 3.91 9.22 4.89
CA ARG A 21 4.47 10.21 3.97
C ARG A 21 4.20 9.89 2.51
N GLN A 22 4.30 8.62 2.15
CA GLN A 22 4.09 8.16 0.78
C GLN A 22 3.50 6.76 0.80
N ALA A 23 2.71 6.43 -0.22
CA ALA A 23 2.19 5.09 -0.41
C ALA A 23 2.41 4.67 -1.87
N TYR A 24 2.92 3.46 -2.03
CA TYR A 24 3.18 2.87 -3.34
C TYR A 24 2.39 1.58 -3.47
N LEU A 25 1.75 1.42 -4.61
CA LEU A 25 1.07 0.18 -4.96
C LEU A 25 2.03 -0.69 -5.77
N PHE A 26 2.11 -1.96 -5.44
CA PHE A 26 2.91 -2.91 -6.20
C PHE A 26 2.13 -4.21 -6.39
N GLY A 27 2.73 -5.22 -7.02
CA GLY A 27 2.07 -6.49 -7.23
C GLY A 27 1.06 -6.47 -8.37
N SER A 28 0.06 -7.37 -8.30
CA SER A 28 -0.86 -7.59 -9.41
C SER A 28 -1.69 -6.37 -9.79
N PHE A 29 -2.13 -5.58 -8.80
CA PHE A 29 -2.90 -4.37 -9.09
C PHE A 29 -2.06 -3.31 -9.80
N ALA A 30 -0.77 -3.22 -9.48
CA ALA A 30 0.12 -2.27 -10.14
C ALA A 30 0.43 -2.70 -11.58
N ARG A 31 0.55 -4.01 -11.81
CA ARG A 31 0.81 -4.55 -13.14
C ARG A 31 -0.43 -4.60 -14.03
N GLY A 32 -1.63 -4.52 -13.42
CA GLY A 32 -2.87 -4.63 -14.17
C GLY A 32 -3.29 -6.07 -14.47
N ASP A 33 -2.69 -7.05 -13.81
CA ASP A 33 -3.03 -8.47 -14.00
C ASP A 33 -3.79 -9.06 -12.80
N GLN A 34 -4.44 -8.21 -12.02
CA GLN A 34 -5.20 -8.63 -10.85
C GLN A 34 -6.41 -9.51 -11.23
N THR A 35 -6.73 -10.43 -10.33
CA THR A 35 -7.91 -11.30 -10.41
C THR A 35 -8.88 -10.92 -9.29
N PRO A 36 -10.13 -11.48 -9.29
CA PRO A 36 -11.06 -11.23 -8.19
C PRO A 36 -10.53 -11.65 -6.81
N ASP A 37 -9.53 -12.54 -6.77
CA ASP A 37 -8.95 -13.03 -5.52
C ASP A 37 -7.63 -12.35 -5.15
N SER A 38 -7.17 -11.37 -5.94
CA SER A 38 -5.89 -10.71 -5.69
C SER A 38 -5.93 -9.85 -4.45
N ASP A 39 -4.85 -9.92 -3.65
CA ASP A 39 -4.64 -9.01 -2.52
C ASP A 39 -4.12 -7.68 -3.02
N ILE A 40 -4.29 -6.64 -2.21
CA ILE A 40 -3.74 -5.33 -2.50
C ILE A 40 -2.41 -5.22 -1.77
N ASP A 41 -1.33 -4.95 -2.51
CA ASP A 41 0.03 -4.86 -1.95
C ASP A 41 0.47 -3.41 -1.92
N LEU A 42 0.72 -2.90 -0.70
CA LEU A 42 1.13 -1.51 -0.49
C LEU A 42 2.46 -1.44 0.23
N ARG A 43 3.32 -0.53 -0.21
CA ARG A 43 4.52 -0.14 0.53
C ARG A 43 4.32 1.28 1.03
N LEU A 44 4.45 1.47 2.35
CA LEU A 44 4.24 2.77 2.98
C LEU A 44 5.57 3.32 3.51
N ALA A 45 5.83 4.58 3.22
CA ALA A 45 6.89 5.33 3.88
C ALA A 45 6.22 6.10 5.02
N CYS A 46 6.50 5.69 6.25
CA CYS A 46 5.86 6.23 7.44
C CYS A 46 6.76 7.21 8.18
N GLY A 47 6.14 8.12 8.96
CA GLY A 47 6.86 9.00 9.85
C GLY A 47 7.16 8.34 11.18
N ASP A 48 7.82 9.10 12.06
CA ASP A 48 8.34 8.59 13.33
C ASP A 48 7.26 8.22 14.35
N SER A 49 6.06 8.76 14.20
CA SER A 49 4.97 8.48 15.15
C SER A 49 4.19 7.21 14.80
N MET A 50 4.49 6.57 13.69
CA MET A 50 3.82 5.33 13.31
C MET A 50 4.30 4.17 14.18
N THR A 51 3.35 3.44 14.77
CA THR A 51 3.63 2.24 15.57
C THR A 51 3.04 1.01 14.89
N PHE A 52 3.45 -0.18 15.32
CA PHE A 52 2.88 -1.43 14.79
C PHE A 52 1.38 -1.50 15.05
N GLY A 53 0.93 -1.05 16.24
CA GLY A 53 -0.49 -1.05 16.58
C GLY A 53 -1.29 -0.15 15.66
N THR A 54 -0.78 1.06 15.41
CA THR A 54 -1.41 2.02 14.51
C THR A 54 -1.40 1.50 13.06
N LEU A 55 -0.31 0.86 12.65
CA LEU A 55 -0.20 0.28 11.32
C LEU A 55 -1.22 -0.84 11.12
N TYR A 56 -1.43 -1.67 12.16
CA TYR A 56 -2.44 -2.73 12.13
C TYR A 56 -3.85 -2.12 11.98
N GLU A 57 -4.16 -1.07 12.75
CA GLU A 57 -5.44 -0.38 12.63
C GLU A 57 -5.65 0.19 11.24
N LEU A 58 -4.59 0.76 10.64
CA LEU A 58 -4.65 1.27 9.28
C LEU A 58 -4.97 0.17 8.29
N SER A 59 -4.32 -1.00 8.42
CA SER A 59 -4.58 -2.11 7.50
C SER A 59 -6.02 -2.59 7.60
N LEU A 60 -6.58 -2.67 8.81
CA LEU A 60 -7.98 -3.08 8.99
C LEU A 60 -8.94 -2.08 8.38
N GLU A 61 -8.67 -0.79 8.53
CA GLU A 61 -9.53 0.24 7.95
C GLU A 61 -9.50 0.18 6.43
N LEU A 62 -8.33 -0.02 5.83
CA LEU A 62 -8.21 -0.15 4.38
C LEU A 62 -8.92 -1.40 3.88
N GLU A 63 -8.78 -2.53 4.58
CA GLU A 63 -9.46 -3.77 4.21
C GLU A 63 -10.98 -3.61 4.25
N GLU A 64 -11.50 -2.95 5.28
CA GLU A 64 -12.93 -2.70 5.40
C GLU A 64 -13.45 -1.86 4.23
N LYS A 65 -12.74 -0.78 3.89
CA LYS A 65 -13.18 0.15 2.85
C LYS A 65 -12.98 -0.40 1.44
N LEU A 66 -11.96 -1.23 1.23
CA LEU A 66 -11.64 -1.78 -0.08
C LEU A 66 -12.27 -3.14 -0.32
N GLY A 67 -12.73 -3.82 0.75
CA GLY A 67 -13.34 -5.14 0.64
C GLY A 67 -12.37 -6.23 0.21
N ARG A 68 -11.07 -6.04 0.47
CA ARG A 68 -10.03 -6.99 0.11
C ARG A 68 -8.93 -7.00 1.15
N LYS A 69 -8.18 -8.09 1.21
CA LYS A 69 -7.00 -8.16 2.03
C LYS A 69 -5.96 -7.17 1.53
N VAL A 70 -5.35 -6.45 2.46
CA VAL A 70 -4.31 -5.46 2.17
C VAL A 70 -3.04 -5.88 2.88
N ASP A 71 -1.99 -6.14 2.11
CA ASP A 71 -0.67 -6.46 2.63
C ASP A 71 0.17 -5.19 2.63
N ILE A 72 0.67 -4.80 3.82
CA ILE A 72 1.43 -3.57 3.97
C ILE A 72 2.88 -3.90 4.31
N VAL A 73 3.80 -3.29 3.55
CA VAL A 73 5.24 -3.37 3.76
C VAL A 73 5.74 -1.96 4.07
N THR A 74 6.55 -1.81 5.11
CA THR A 74 7.09 -0.52 5.50
C THR A 74 8.60 -0.38 5.28
N ASN A 75 9.28 -1.49 5.01
CA ASN A 75 10.74 -1.47 4.80
C ASN A 75 11.11 -0.79 3.49
N PRO A 76 12.17 0.05 3.48
CA PRO A 76 12.70 0.56 2.23
C PRO A 76 13.20 -0.58 1.34
N PRO A 77 13.15 -0.41 0.00
CA PRO A 77 13.57 -1.47 -0.92
C PRO A 77 14.98 -2.00 -0.67
N GLU A 78 15.91 -1.16 -0.24
CA GLU A 78 17.30 -1.56 0.04
C GLU A 78 17.44 -2.54 1.21
N HIS A 79 16.40 -2.69 2.04
CA HIS A 79 16.40 -3.61 3.17
C HIS A 79 15.66 -4.91 2.87
N MET A 80 15.27 -5.12 1.62
CA MET A 80 14.51 -6.28 1.19
C MET A 80 15.40 -7.29 0.47
N ARG A 81 14.93 -8.53 0.35
CA ARG A 81 15.61 -9.53 -0.47
C ARG A 81 15.68 -9.02 -1.91
N GLN A 82 16.78 -9.29 -2.58
CA GLN A 82 17.04 -8.75 -3.92
C GLN A 82 15.93 -9.03 -4.93
N ALA A 83 15.40 -10.26 -4.96
CA ALA A 83 14.34 -10.60 -5.89
C ALA A 83 13.04 -9.83 -5.62
N PHE A 84 12.69 -9.70 -4.34
CA PHE A 84 11.50 -8.96 -3.92
C PHE A 84 11.65 -7.47 -4.18
N ARG A 85 12.83 -6.92 -3.84
CA ARG A 85 13.15 -5.54 -4.10
C ARG A 85 13.06 -5.20 -5.58
N LYS A 86 13.58 -6.07 -6.44
CA LYS A 86 13.52 -5.87 -7.89
C LYS A 86 12.09 -5.83 -8.39
N SER A 87 11.23 -6.72 -7.90
CA SER A 87 9.82 -6.73 -8.27
C SER A 87 9.13 -5.44 -7.86
N ILE A 88 9.37 -4.96 -6.63
CA ILE A 88 8.78 -3.71 -6.14
C ILE A 88 9.26 -2.53 -6.98
N GLU A 89 10.57 -2.42 -7.24
CA GLU A 89 11.12 -1.32 -8.00
C GLU A 89 10.60 -1.25 -9.44
N GLN A 90 10.31 -2.41 -10.04
CA GLN A 90 9.77 -2.48 -11.40
C GLN A 90 8.30 -2.14 -11.47
N ASP A 91 7.53 -2.59 -10.46
CA ASP A 91 6.07 -2.56 -10.53
C ASP A 91 5.43 -1.43 -9.73
N GLU A 92 6.16 -0.83 -8.76
CA GLU A 92 5.51 0.10 -7.85
C GLU A 92 5.08 1.40 -8.50
N VAL A 93 3.89 1.86 -8.10
CA VAL A 93 3.29 3.11 -8.55
C VAL A 93 2.99 3.93 -7.31
N CYS A 94 3.46 5.18 -7.27
CA CYS A 94 3.14 6.09 -6.17
C CYS A 94 1.68 6.52 -6.30
N ILE A 95 0.87 6.20 -5.28
CA ILE A 95 -0.56 6.52 -5.28
C ILE A 95 -0.95 7.53 -4.21
N TYR A 96 -0.01 7.91 -3.33
CA TYR A 96 -0.25 8.89 -2.29
C TYR A 96 1.05 9.54 -1.87
N GLU A 97 1.01 10.85 -1.69
CA GLU A 97 2.13 11.62 -1.16
C GLU A 97 1.58 12.72 -0.28
N ALA A 98 2.04 12.75 0.98
CA ALA A 98 1.61 13.78 1.93
C ALA A 98 2.22 15.12 1.56
N SER A 99 1.43 16.18 1.68
CA SER A 99 1.90 17.54 1.41
C SER A 99 2.56 18.17 2.63
#